data_68b288bb44fcc6f87085ff54820f3e34
#
_entry.id   68b288bb44fcc6f87085ff54820f3e34
#
_cell.length_a   1.000
_cell.length_b   1.000
_cell.length_c   1.000
_cell.angle_alpha   90.00
_cell.angle_beta   90.00
_cell.angle_gamma   90.00
#
_symmetry.space_group_name_H-M   'P 1'
#
loop_
_entity.id
_entity.type
_entity.pdbx_description
1 polymer ?
#
loop_
_entity_poly.entity_id
_entity_poly.type
_entity_poly.pdbx_seq_one_letter_code
_entity_poly.pdbx_strand_id
1 'polypeptide(L)'
;LCMSSQTIEFFAASKKVADLAKANETWPVAEVAALFELPFNDLLWKAQQVHRANWDANEVELATLLSIKTGGCPEDCGYCPQSAHHDTGVVAEKMMPVEEVVAAAQAAKDSGATRFCMGAAWRSPKDRDIDAVEEMVKAVKALGLETCATLGMLKEEQAQRLAGAGLDYYNHNLDSAPEFYGEIITTRDYQDRLDTLGHVRHAGLKVCCGGIVGMGESRLQRAGLIAQLANLNPYPDSVPINHLVAVEGTPLAEQEPL
;
A
#
# COMPACT_ATOMS: atom_id res chain seq x y z
N LEU A 1 37.72 23.16 10.67
CA LEU A 1 36.42 23.29 10.00
C LEU A 1 35.36 23.40 11.07
N CYS A 2 34.88 24.63 11.30
CA CYS A 2 33.84 24.93 12.28
C CYS A 2 32.50 24.37 11.73
N MET A 3 31.99 23.32 12.33
CA MET A 3 30.64 22.84 12.01
C MET A 3 29.64 23.92 12.41
N SER A 4 28.81 24.36 11.48
CA SER A 4 27.82 25.41 11.74
C SER A 4 26.77 24.93 12.74
N SER A 5 26.16 25.87 13.50
CA SER A 5 25.07 25.58 14.45
C SER A 5 23.93 24.78 13.85
N GLN A 6 23.67 24.92 12.54
CA GLN A 6 22.68 24.14 11.78
C GLN A 6 22.99 22.63 11.76
N THR A 7 24.26 22.22 11.77
CA THR A 7 24.64 20.80 11.81
C THR A 7 24.34 20.16 13.17
N ILE A 8 24.43 20.95 14.24
CA ILE A 8 24.16 20.46 15.61
C ILE A 8 22.62 20.29 15.82
N GLU A 9 21.83 21.22 15.30
CA GLU A 9 20.36 21.09 15.31
C GLU A 9 19.86 19.90 14.48
N PHE A 10 20.56 19.59 13.39
CA PHE A 10 20.27 18.46 12.53
C PHE A 10 20.42 17.11 13.26
N PHE A 11 21.45 16.94 14.05
CA PHE A 11 21.66 15.72 14.86
C PHE A 11 20.67 15.63 16.03
N ALA A 12 20.28 16.74 16.63
CA ALA A 12 19.26 16.76 17.67
C ALA A 12 17.86 16.39 17.13
N ALA A 13 17.54 16.81 15.90
CA ALA A 13 16.30 16.42 15.21
C ALA A 13 16.26 14.92 14.86
N SER A 14 17.39 14.32 14.43
CA SER A 14 17.44 12.89 14.13
C SER A 14 17.22 11.99 15.35
N LYS A 15 17.71 12.42 16.53
CA LYS A 15 17.46 11.74 17.80
C LYS A 15 15.98 11.81 18.21
N LYS A 16 15.31 12.91 17.90
CA LYS A 16 13.86 13.08 18.10
C LYS A 16 13.02 12.15 17.21
N VAL A 17 13.47 11.86 15.98
CA VAL A 17 12.78 10.93 15.06
C VAL A 17 12.80 9.50 15.59
N ALA A 18 13.89 9.06 16.21
CA ALA A 18 13.98 7.74 16.85
C ALA A 18 13.09 7.65 18.13
N ASP A 19 12.87 8.79 18.82
CA ASP A 19 11.99 8.88 19.98
C ASP A 19 10.51 9.06 19.59
N LEU A 20 10.19 9.54 18.37
CA LEU A 20 8.83 9.75 17.84
C LEU A 20 8.05 8.43 17.65
N ALA A 21 8.73 7.30 17.51
CA ALA A 21 8.09 5.98 17.54
C ALA A 21 7.38 5.68 18.88
N LYS A 22 7.52 6.54 19.89
CA LYS A 22 6.96 6.38 21.24
C LYS A 22 5.91 7.42 21.65
N ALA A 23 5.67 8.45 20.85
CA ALA A 23 4.75 9.52 21.19
C ALA A 23 3.61 9.63 20.17
N ASN A 24 2.39 9.91 20.65
CA ASN A 24 1.20 10.26 19.84
C ASN A 24 1.37 11.63 19.13
N GLU A 25 2.55 11.93 18.60
CA GLU A 25 2.77 13.17 17.87
C GLU A 25 2.24 13.01 16.43
N THR A 26 1.27 13.85 16.07
CA THR A 26 0.77 13.93 14.70
C THR A 26 1.79 14.65 13.82
N TRP A 27 1.92 14.21 12.56
CA TRP A 27 2.73 14.88 11.55
C TRP A 27 1.88 15.91 10.81
N PRO A 28 2.07 17.23 11.02
CA PRO A 28 1.41 18.26 10.24
C PRO A 28 1.85 18.19 8.77
N VAL A 29 0.92 18.42 7.83
CA VAL A 29 1.22 18.43 6.39
C VAL A 29 2.35 19.42 6.05
N ALA A 30 2.41 20.56 6.76
CA ALA A 30 3.47 21.57 6.55
C ALA A 30 4.87 21.04 6.89
N GLU A 31 5.02 20.20 7.93
CA GLU A 31 6.30 19.60 8.28
C GLU A 31 6.72 18.55 7.26
N VAL A 32 5.78 17.74 6.76
CA VAL A 32 6.04 16.80 5.67
C VAL A 32 6.41 17.54 4.38
N ALA A 33 5.69 18.63 4.04
CA ALA A 33 6.00 19.47 2.88
C ALA A 33 7.41 20.09 2.96
N ALA A 34 7.86 20.46 4.17
CA ALA A 34 9.21 21.00 4.37
C ALA A 34 10.32 19.96 4.05
N LEU A 35 10.05 18.67 4.16
CA LEU A 35 11.00 17.64 3.75
C LEU A 35 11.26 17.64 2.24
N PHE A 36 10.26 18.02 1.44
CA PHE A 36 10.42 18.12 -0.03
C PHE A 36 11.31 19.30 -0.45
N GLU A 37 11.51 20.29 0.42
CA GLU A 37 12.38 21.44 0.15
C GLU A 37 13.86 21.14 0.47
N LEU A 38 14.15 20.01 1.10
CA LEU A 38 15.51 19.61 1.39
C LEU A 38 16.26 19.26 0.11
N PRO A 39 17.57 19.56 0.03
CA PRO A 39 18.43 19.00 -1.00
C PRO A 39 18.33 17.48 -0.99
N PHE A 40 18.29 16.86 -2.18
CA PHE A 40 18.06 15.41 -2.33
C PHE A 40 19.01 14.56 -1.47
N ASN A 41 20.30 14.90 -1.46
CA ASN A 41 21.29 14.15 -0.69
C ASN A 41 21.07 14.25 0.83
N ASP A 42 20.57 15.39 1.33
CA ASP A 42 20.26 15.57 2.74
C ASP A 42 19.01 14.77 3.14
N LEU A 43 17.99 14.74 2.26
CA LEU A 43 16.80 13.92 2.46
C LEU A 43 17.15 12.42 2.43
N LEU A 44 17.96 11.98 1.46
CA LEU A 44 18.42 10.61 1.36
C LEU A 44 19.23 10.18 2.60
N TRP A 45 20.11 11.07 3.07
CA TRP A 45 20.89 10.82 4.30
C TRP A 45 19.98 10.66 5.53
N LYS A 46 18.99 11.52 5.70
CA LYS A 46 17.98 11.40 6.77
C LYS A 46 17.24 10.05 6.68
N ALA A 47 16.77 9.68 5.50
CA ALA A 47 16.07 8.42 5.28
C ALA A 47 16.97 7.21 5.66
N GLN A 48 18.25 7.23 5.24
CA GLN A 48 19.21 6.19 5.57
C GLN A 48 19.49 6.09 7.06
N GLN A 49 19.55 7.21 7.79
CA GLN A 49 19.73 7.18 9.24
C GLN A 49 18.55 6.48 9.94
N VAL A 50 17.30 6.81 9.55
CA VAL A 50 16.10 6.18 10.10
C VAL A 50 16.07 4.69 9.75
N HIS A 51 16.35 4.35 8.49
CA HIS A 51 16.39 2.97 8.03
C HIS A 51 17.35 2.12 8.86
N ARG A 52 18.61 2.55 8.96
CA ARG A 52 19.68 1.82 9.68
C ARG A 52 19.48 1.75 11.19
N ALA A 53 18.67 2.62 11.76
CA ALA A 53 18.33 2.60 13.18
C ALA A 53 17.25 1.56 13.52
N ASN A 54 16.47 1.11 12.52
CA ASN A 54 15.28 0.28 12.75
C ASN A 54 15.31 -1.07 12.01
N TRP A 55 16.11 -1.21 10.93
CA TRP A 55 16.18 -2.41 10.09
C TRP A 55 17.62 -2.77 9.74
N ASP A 56 17.84 -3.99 9.25
CA ASP A 56 19.10 -4.35 8.64
C ASP A 56 19.36 -3.47 7.41
N ALA A 57 20.55 -2.86 7.39
CA ALA A 57 20.88 -1.83 6.40
C ALA A 57 20.90 -2.33 4.95
N ASN A 58 21.10 -3.63 4.76
CA ASN A 58 21.35 -4.26 3.46
C ASN A 58 20.34 -5.37 3.13
N GLU A 59 19.32 -5.56 3.96
CA GLU A 59 18.24 -6.50 3.70
C GLU A 59 17.18 -5.83 2.84
N VAL A 60 16.75 -6.54 1.79
CA VAL A 60 15.65 -6.13 0.88
C VAL A 60 14.67 -7.27 0.77
N GLU A 61 13.41 -6.99 1.11
CA GLU A 61 12.33 -7.97 0.93
C GLU A 61 11.90 -8.03 -0.53
N LEU A 62 11.79 -9.23 -1.07
CA LEU A 62 11.28 -9.47 -2.43
C LEU A 62 9.84 -9.99 -2.34
N ALA A 63 8.91 -9.22 -2.92
CA ALA A 63 7.51 -9.58 -3.00
C ALA A 63 7.07 -9.78 -4.46
N THR A 64 6.26 -10.80 -4.72
CA THR A 64 5.64 -11.05 -6.02
C THR A 64 4.14 -10.87 -5.91
N LEU A 65 3.52 -10.18 -6.88
CA LEU A 65 2.07 -9.98 -6.96
C LEU A 65 1.48 -10.82 -8.07
N LEU A 66 0.40 -11.54 -7.75
CA LEU A 66 -0.44 -12.27 -8.70
C LEU A 66 -1.86 -11.68 -8.69
N SER A 67 -2.40 -11.41 -9.89
CA SER A 67 -3.84 -11.15 -10.03
C SER A 67 -4.60 -12.48 -10.02
N ILE A 68 -5.26 -12.79 -8.90
CA ILE A 68 -6.07 -14.00 -8.76
C ILE A 68 -7.48 -13.85 -9.36
N LYS A 69 -7.90 -12.61 -9.66
CA LYS A 69 -9.13 -12.28 -10.39
C LYS A 69 -8.94 -10.94 -11.08
N THR A 70 -8.90 -10.95 -12.42
CA THR A 70 -8.64 -9.80 -13.29
C THR A 70 -9.95 -9.21 -13.82
N GLY A 71 -9.99 -7.88 -13.96
CA GLY A 71 -11.01 -7.12 -14.68
C GLY A 71 -12.40 -7.11 -14.04
N GLY A 72 -13.28 -6.25 -14.58
CA GLY A 72 -14.67 -6.14 -14.17
C GLY A 72 -14.88 -5.63 -12.73
N CYS A 73 -13.95 -4.83 -12.19
CA CYS A 73 -14.12 -4.16 -10.91
C CYS A 73 -15.19 -3.06 -11.04
N PRO A 74 -16.18 -3.00 -10.13
CA PRO A 74 -17.25 -1.99 -10.20
C PRO A 74 -16.83 -0.61 -9.69
N GLU A 75 -15.56 -0.40 -9.30
CA GLU A 75 -15.01 0.89 -8.92
C GLU A 75 -14.54 1.68 -10.14
N ASP A 76 -14.62 3.01 -10.08
CA ASP A 76 -14.27 3.94 -11.14
C ASP A 76 -12.88 4.57 -11.02
N CYS A 77 -11.97 3.97 -10.24
CA CYS A 77 -10.62 4.50 -10.00
C CYS A 77 -9.95 4.94 -11.31
N GLY A 78 -9.69 6.25 -11.47
CA GLY A 78 -9.26 6.86 -12.72
C GLY A 78 -7.93 6.37 -13.29
N TYR A 79 -7.12 5.69 -12.49
CA TYR A 79 -5.84 5.09 -12.86
C TYR A 79 -5.93 3.59 -13.20
N CYS A 80 -7.06 2.93 -12.90
CA CYS A 80 -7.10 1.47 -12.84
C CYS A 80 -7.67 0.85 -14.12
N PRO A 81 -6.86 0.08 -14.89
CA PRO A 81 -7.35 -0.57 -16.10
C PRO A 81 -8.31 -1.74 -15.82
N GLN A 82 -8.47 -2.17 -14.57
CA GLN A 82 -9.35 -3.28 -14.21
C GLN A 82 -10.80 -2.84 -13.93
N SER A 83 -11.06 -1.53 -13.96
CA SER A 83 -12.40 -0.95 -13.77
C SER A 83 -13.35 -1.36 -14.90
N ALA A 84 -14.59 -1.69 -14.54
CA ALA A 84 -15.68 -1.92 -15.52
C ALA A 84 -16.20 -0.61 -16.14
N HIS A 85 -15.78 0.55 -15.63
CA HIS A 85 -16.13 1.88 -16.16
C HIS A 85 -15.20 2.32 -17.31
N HIS A 86 -14.08 1.61 -17.55
CA HIS A 86 -13.05 2.00 -18.50
C HIS A 86 -12.91 0.99 -19.64
N ASP A 87 -12.69 1.46 -20.85
CA ASP A 87 -12.46 0.62 -22.04
C ASP A 87 -10.96 0.46 -22.27
N THR A 88 -10.34 -0.42 -21.52
CA THR A 88 -8.90 -0.67 -21.52
C THR A 88 -8.48 -1.97 -22.20
N GLY A 89 -9.44 -2.69 -22.78
CA GLY A 89 -9.21 -4.01 -23.36
C GLY A 89 -9.01 -5.13 -22.32
N VAL A 90 -9.03 -4.82 -21.01
CA VAL A 90 -8.91 -5.84 -19.95
C VAL A 90 -10.21 -6.63 -19.84
N VAL A 91 -10.13 -7.93 -20.14
CA VAL A 91 -11.29 -8.83 -20.07
C VAL A 91 -11.51 -9.28 -18.63
N ALA A 92 -12.78 -9.28 -18.20
CA ALA A 92 -13.15 -9.79 -16.88
C ALA A 92 -13.01 -11.32 -16.83
N GLU A 93 -12.20 -11.80 -15.90
CA GLU A 93 -11.93 -13.22 -15.71
C GLU A 93 -12.61 -13.74 -14.43
N LYS A 94 -12.79 -15.06 -14.36
CA LYS A 94 -13.17 -15.73 -13.12
C LYS A 94 -11.98 -15.77 -12.17
N MET A 95 -12.27 -16.03 -10.89
CA MET A 95 -11.22 -16.26 -9.91
C MET A 95 -10.40 -17.51 -10.31
N MET A 96 -9.09 -17.38 -10.18
CA MET A 96 -8.11 -18.40 -10.52
C MET A 96 -8.29 -19.63 -9.59
N PRO A 97 -8.13 -20.86 -10.09
CA PRO A 97 -8.09 -22.05 -9.24
C PRO A 97 -6.93 -22.04 -8.25
N VAL A 98 -7.12 -22.64 -7.09
CA VAL A 98 -6.10 -22.69 -6.01
C VAL A 98 -4.78 -23.30 -6.50
N GLU A 99 -4.86 -24.33 -7.34
CA GLU A 99 -3.69 -25.04 -7.88
C GLU A 99 -2.81 -24.14 -8.73
N GLU A 100 -3.41 -23.24 -9.51
CA GLU A 100 -2.68 -22.28 -10.34
C GLU A 100 -2.01 -21.20 -9.47
N VAL A 101 -2.70 -20.75 -8.41
CA VAL A 101 -2.12 -19.82 -7.44
C VAL A 101 -0.92 -20.43 -6.72
N VAL A 102 -1.03 -21.70 -6.31
CA VAL A 102 0.06 -22.43 -5.67
C VAL A 102 1.26 -22.61 -6.60
N ALA A 103 1.01 -22.94 -7.86
CA ALA A 103 2.08 -23.06 -8.85
C ALA A 103 2.83 -21.73 -9.07
N ALA A 104 2.08 -20.62 -9.16
CA ALA A 104 2.67 -19.28 -9.28
C ALA A 104 3.45 -18.88 -8.01
N ALA A 105 2.93 -19.19 -6.83
CA ALA A 105 3.60 -18.93 -5.56
C ALA A 105 4.89 -19.75 -5.41
N GLN A 106 4.90 -21.01 -5.86
CA GLN A 106 6.11 -21.82 -5.86
C GLN A 106 7.16 -21.23 -6.81
N ALA A 107 6.78 -20.83 -8.02
CA ALA A 107 7.70 -20.18 -8.96
C ALA A 107 8.26 -18.85 -8.42
N ALA A 108 7.45 -18.05 -7.72
CA ALA A 108 7.90 -16.84 -7.03
C ALA A 108 8.93 -17.16 -5.94
N LYS A 109 8.67 -18.17 -5.11
CA LYS A 109 9.60 -18.65 -4.08
C LYS A 109 10.93 -19.12 -4.68
N ASP A 110 10.88 -19.90 -5.75
CA ASP A 110 12.08 -20.41 -6.45
C ASP A 110 12.91 -19.27 -7.06
N SER A 111 12.25 -18.14 -7.36
CA SER A 111 12.88 -16.89 -7.82
C SER A 111 13.38 -15.99 -6.68
N GLY A 112 13.25 -16.42 -5.42
CA GLY A 112 13.76 -15.71 -4.24
C GLY A 112 12.76 -14.78 -3.55
N ALA A 113 11.47 -14.80 -3.93
CA ALA A 113 10.46 -14.04 -3.21
C ALA A 113 10.28 -14.58 -1.79
N THR A 114 10.14 -13.67 -0.82
CA THR A 114 9.83 -13.99 0.57
C THR A 114 8.36 -13.75 0.89
N ARG A 115 7.70 -12.87 0.10
CA ARG A 115 6.27 -12.56 0.21
C ARG A 115 5.54 -12.79 -1.11
N PHE A 116 4.35 -13.34 -1.02
CA PHE A 116 3.46 -13.52 -2.16
C PHE A 116 2.15 -12.75 -1.95
N CYS A 117 1.86 -11.82 -2.85
CA CYS A 117 0.69 -10.95 -2.80
C CYS A 117 -0.38 -11.45 -3.79
N MET A 118 -1.61 -11.56 -3.34
CA MET A 118 -2.77 -12.00 -4.13
C MET A 118 -3.74 -10.84 -4.30
N GLY A 119 -3.90 -10.34 -5.52
CA GLY A 119 -4.80 -9.23 -5.84
C GLY A 119 -6.05 -9.68 -6.58
N ALA A 120 -7.22 -9.13 -6.23
CA ALA A 120 -8.46 -9.36 -6.95
C ALA A 120 -9.18 -8.05 -7.28
N ALA A 121 -9.65 -7.92 -8.52
CA ALA A 121 -10.40 -6.77 -9.01
C ALA A 121 -11.83 -6.75 -8.46
N TRP A 122 -11.98 -6.42 -7.17
CA TRP A 122 -13.25 -6.30 -6.46
C TRP A 122 -13.38 -4.94 -5.75
N ARG A 123 -14.62 -4.47 -5.63
CA ARG A 123 -14.97 -3.45 -4.64
C ARG A 123 -14.88 -4.04 -3.23
N SER A 124 -15.46 -5.22 -3.04
CA SER A 124 -15.49 -6.00 -1.82
C SER A 124 -15.73 -7.47 -2.19
N PRO A 125 -15.05 -8.44 -1.58
CA PRO A 125 -15.31 -9.85 -1.82
C PRO A 125 -16.69 -10.24 -1.28
N LYS A 126 -17.36 -11.20 -1.93
CA LYS A 126 -18.53 -11.87 -1.37
C LYS A 126 -18.07 -12.96 -0.40
N ASP A 127 -18.89 -13.32 0.58
CA ASP A 127 -18.51 -14.32 1.59
C ASP A 127 -18.13 -15.67 0.96
N ARG A 128 -18.81 -16.09 -0.11
CA ARG A 128 -18.47 -17.28 -0.89
C ARG A 128 -17.09 -17.23 -1.57
N ASP A 129 -16.61 -16.01 -1.89
CA ASP A 129 -15.31 -15.83 -2.53
C ASP A 129 -14.19 -15.90 -1.47
N ILE A 130 -14.50 -15.56 -0.22
CA ILE A 130 -13.58 -15.67 0.92
C ILE A 130 -13.20 -17.13 1.17
N ASP A 131 -14.11 -18.08 1.02
CA ASP A 131 -13.82 -19.51 1.21
C ASP A 131 -12.63 -19.96 0.35
N ALA A 132 -12.65 -19.61 -0.93
CA ALA A 132 -11.56 -19.96 -1.84
C ALA A 132 -10.27 -19.18 -1.55
N VAL A 133 -10.38 -17.91 -1.14
CA VAL A 133 -9.19 -17.11 -0.75
C VAL A 133 -8.54 -17.67 0.51
N GLU A 134 -9.31 -18.14 1.49
CA GLU A 134 -8.76 -18.83 2.67
C GLU A 134 -7.95 -20.08 2.28
N GLU A 135 -8.44 -20.86 1.33
CA GLU A 135 -7.72 -22.03 0.82
C GLU A 135 -6.40 -21.61 0.13
N MET A 136 -6.43 -20.56 -0.69
CA MET A 136 -5.23 -20.00 -1.32
C MET A 136 -4.22 -19.55 -0.27
N VAL A 137 -4.66 -18.79 0.74
CA VAL A 137 -3.80 -18.30 1.82
C VAL A 137 -3.12 -19.47 2.55
N LYS A 138 -3.90 -20.48 2.97
CA LYS A 138 -3.37 -21.67 3.65
C LYS A 138 -2.34 -22.41 2.79
N ALA A 139 -2.63 -22.58 1.50
CA ALA A 139 -1.76 -23.28 0.57
C ALA A 139 -0.44 -22.52 0.32
N VAL A 140 -0.50 -21.20 0.14
CA VAL A 140 0.70 -20.35 -0.02
C VAL A 140 1.53 -20.30 1.28
N LYS A 141 0.88 -20.22 2.44
CA LYS A 141 1.56 -20.31 3.75
C LYS A 141 2.30 -21.65 3.91
N ALA A 142 1.73 -22.73 3.45
CA ALA A 142 2.38 -24.06 3.51
C ALA A 142 3.69 -24.13 2.70
N LEU A 143 3.87 -23.25 1.72
CA LEU A 143 5.14 -23.08 1.00
C LEU A 143 6.21 -22.31 1.82
N GLY A 144 5.84 -21.73 2.97
CA GLY A 144 6.74 -20.93 3.80
C GLY A 144 6.91 -19.47 3.36
N LEU A 145 6.01 -18.98 2.51
CA LEU A 145 5.97 -17.55 2.12
C LEU A 145 5.15 -16.74 3.12
N GLU A 146 5.51 -15.47 3.31
CA GLU A 146 4.57 -14.48 3.83
C GLU A 146 3.46 -14.23 2.81
N THR A 147 2.23 -14.04 3.29
CA THR A 147 1.07 -13.81 2.43
C THR A 147 0.54 -12.39 2.57
N CYS A 148 0.19 -11.79 1.44
CA CYS A 148 -0.49 -10.51 1.38
C CYS A 148 -1.72 -10.63 0.47
N ALA A 149 -2.81 -9.94 0.80
CA ALA A 149 -4.00 -9.93 -0.05
C ALA A 149 -4.49 -8.50 -0.28
N THR A 150 -4.98 -8.23 -1.51
CA THR A 150 -5.63 -6.98 -1.94
C THR A 150 -6.97 -7.33 -2.58
N LEU A 151 -8.05 -7.31 -1.80
CA LEU A 151 -9.36 -7.82 -2.21
C LEU A 151 -10.45 -6.73 -2.22
N GLY A 152 -10.05 -5.45 -2.16
CA GLY A 152 -10.97 -4.34 -1.97
C GLY A 152 -11.33 -4.12 -0.50
N MET A 153 -12.54 -3.63 -0.23
CA MET A 153 -13.01 -3.38 1.13
C MET A 153 -13.36 -4.68 1.84
N LEU A 154 -12.96 -4.83 3.10
CA LEU A 154 -13.30 -5.97 3.94
C LEU A 154 -14.29 -5.57 5.04
N LYS A 155 -15.25 -6.46 5.32
CA LYS A 155 -15.97 -6.44 6.57
C LYS A 155 -15.11 -7.05 7.69
N GLU A 156 -15.44 -6.75 8.93
CA GLU A 156 -14.69 -7.23 10.09
C GLU A 156 -14.63 -8.77 10.13
N GLU A 157 -15.76 -9.46 9.89
CA GLU A 157 -15.82 -10.91 9.88
C GLU A 157 -14.95 -11.53 8.78
N GLN A 158 -14.88 -10.86 7.61
CA GLN A 158 -14.04 -11.33 6.49
C GLN A 158 -12.55 -11.16 6.84
N ALA A 159 -12.17 -10.06 7.48
CA ALA A 159 -10.81 -9.84 7.95
C ALA A 159 -10.40 -10.88 9.01
N GLN A 160 -11.28 -11.17 9.96
CA GLN A 160 -11.05 -12.21 10.99
C GLN A 160 -10.89 -13.59 10.37
N ARG A 161 -11.68 -13.95 9.37
CA ARG A 161 -11.58 -15.22 8.65
C ARG A 161 -10.23 -15.36 7.95
N LEU A 162 -9.80 -14.33 7.22
CA LEU A 162 -8.51 -14.32 6.54
C LEU A 162 -7.33 -14.39 7.53
N ALA A 163 -7.41 -13.70 8.67
CA ALA A 163 -6.44 -13.83 9.75
C ALA A 163 -6.39 -15.26 10.31
N GLY A 164 -7.56 -15.88 10.53
CA GLY A 164 -7.67 -17.27 10.95
C GLY A 164 -7.10 -18.28 9.94
N ALA A 165 -7.12 -17.95 8.64
CA ALA A 165 -6.49 -18.72 7.58
C ALA A 165 -4.95 -18.57 7.54
N GLY A 166 -4.38 -17.60 8.27
CA GLY A 166 -2.96 -17.34 8.36
C GLY A 166 -2.45 -16.25 7.42
N LEU A 167 -3.34 -15.37 6.92
CA LEU A 167 -2.92 -14.18 6.17
C LEU A 167 -2.03 -13.31 7.06
N ASP A 168 -0.89 -12.84 6.53
CA ASP A 168 0.02 -11.97 7.28
C ASP A 168 -0.30 -10.50 7.08
N TYR A 169 -0.49 -10.06 5.83
CA TYR A 169 -0.72 -8.68 5.45
C TYR A 169 -2.00 -8.49 4.65
N TYR A 170 -2.66 -7.38 4.90
CA TYR A 170 -3.71 -6.90 3.99
C TYR A 170 -3.30 -5.58 3.37
N ASN A 171 -3.30 -5.51 2.05
CA ASN A 171 -3.04 -4.27 1.31
C ASN A 171 -4.34 -3.53 1.03
N HIS A 172 -4.41 -2.29 1.52
CA HIS A 172 -5.49 -1.37 1.21
C HIS A 172 -4.98 0.07 1.22
N ASN A 173 -4.64 0.57 0.04
CA ASN A 173 -4.01 1.87 -0.10
C ASN A 173 -4.99 3.02 0.16
N LEU A 174 -4.49 4.16 0.64
CA LEU A 174 -5.24 5.43 0.67
C LEU A 174 -5.32 6.07 -0.72
N ASP A 175 -4.45 5.66 -1.62
CA ASP A 175 -4.27 6.09 -3.00
C ASP A 175 -3.78 7.54 -3.12
N SER A 176 -4.41 8.52 -2.47
CA SER A 176 -4.03 9.93 -2.51
C SER A 176 -4.35 10.65 -1.18
N ALA A 177 -4.12 11.97 -1.14
CA ALA A 177 -4.58 12.81 -0.04
C ALA A 177 -6.11 12.89 0.01
N PRO A 178 -6.73 13.08 1.20
CA PRO A 178 -8.19 13.19 1.33
C PRO A 178 -8.81 14.24 0.41
N GLU A 179 -8.14 15.39 0.26
CA GLU A 179 -8.63 16.53 -0.52
C GLU A 179 -8.61 16.27 -2.03
N PHE A 180 -7.80 15.31 -2.49
CA PHE A 180 -7.69 14.97 -3.91
C PHE A 180 -8.39 13.65 -4.25
N TYR A 181 -8.77 12.86 -3.25
CA TYR A 181 -9.33 11.53 -3.45
C TYR A 181 -10.58 11.52 -4.35
N GLY A 182 -11.49 12.46 -4.14
CA GLY A 182 -12.73 12.58 -4.92
C GLY A 182 -12.53 12.95 -6.40
N GLU A 183 -11.36 13.47 -6.78
CA GLU A 183 -10.99 13.72 -8.18
C GLU A 183 -10.65 12.43 -8.93
N ILE A 184 -10.26 11.38 -8.19
CA ILE A 184 -9.74 10.13 -8.75
C ILE A 184 -10.75 8.99 -8.65
N ILE A 185 -11.56 8.96 -7.58
CA ILE A 185 -12.49 7.87 -7.28
C ILE A 185 -13.81 8.48 -6.76
N THR A 186 -14.94 8.15 -7.39
CA THR A 186 -16.25 8.65 -6.98
C THR A 186 -17.18 7.55 -6.47
N THR A 187 -16.88 6.29 -6.71
CA THR A 187 -17.72 5.14 -6.33
C THR A 187 -17.61 4.74 -4.86
N ARG A 188 -16.66 5.31 -4.12
CA ARG A 188 -16.50 5.12 -2.66
C ARG A 188 -15.83 6.33 -2.03
N ASP A 189 -16.01 6.48 -0.73
CA ASP A 189 -15.45 7.57 0.04
C ASP A 189 -14.05 7.23 0.61
N TYR A 190 -13.31 8.27 1.00
CA TYR A 190 -12.03 8.11 1.69
C TYR A 190 -12.18 7.38 3.04
N GLN A 191 -13.31 7.60 3.71
CA GLN A 191 -13.61 6.94 4.99
C GLN A 191 -13.74 5.42 4.83
N ASP A 192 -14.29 4.93 3.71
CA ASP A 192 -14.36 3.48 3.41
C ASP A 192 -12.98 2.81 3.44
N ARG A 193 -11.93 3.56 3.05
CA ARG A 193 -10.54 3.10 3.13
C ARG A 193 -10.09 2.96 4.58
N LEU A 194 -10.34 3.97 5.38
CA LEU A 194 -9.96 3.99 6.79
C LEU A 194 -10.71 2.92 7.59
N ASP A 195 -11.99 2.73 7.32
CA ASP A 195 -12.81 1.70 7.97
C ASP A 195 -12.28 0.29 7.66
N THR A 196 -11.93 0.03 6.41
CA THR A 196 -11.31 -1.25 6.02
C THR A 196 -9.98 -1.48 6.75
N LEU A 197 -9.13 -0.45 6.86
CA LEU A 197 -7.88 -0.55 7.64
C LEU A 197 -8.15 -0.82 9.12
N GLY A 198 -9.22 -0.23 9.67
CA GLY A 198 -9.70 -0.51 11.04
C GLY A 198 -10.06 -1.99 11.22
N HIS A 199 -10.88 -2.56 10.32
CA HIS A 199 -11.26 -3.99 10.37
C HIS A 199 -10.05 -4.92 10.26
N VAL A 200 -9.11 -4.59 9.38
CA VAL A 200 -7.85 -5.35 9.20
C VAL A 200 -7.03 -5.38 10.49
N ARG A 201 -6.89 -4.22 11.16
CA ARG A 201 -6.15 -4.12 12.42
C ARG A 201 -6.85 -4.84 13.58
N HIS A 202 -8.18 -4.73 13.69
CA HIS A 202 -8.95 -5.44 14.71
C HIS A 202 -8.83 -6.96 14.55
N ALA A 203 -8.68 -7.45 13.31
CA ALA A 203 -8.41 -8.86 13.05
C ALA A 203 -6.95 -9.31 13.36
N GLY A 204 -6.08 -8.38 13.74
CA GLY A 204 -4.67 -8.67 14.06
C GLY A 204 -3.76 -8.85 12.83
N LEU A 205 -4.23 -8.48 11.65
CA LEU A 205 -3.43 -8.48 10.42
C LEU A 205 -2.48 -7.28 10.38
N LYS A 206 -1.32 -7.49 9.78
CA LYS A 206 -0.41 -6.40 9.40
C LYS A 206 -1.01 -5.59 8.24
N VAL A 207 -0.78 -4.29 8.26
CA VAL A 207 -1.30 -3.35 7.25
C VAL A 207 -0.22 -2.99 6.25
N CYS A 208 -0.52 -3.23 4.96
CA CYS A 208 0.19 -2.65 3.84
C CYS A 208 -0.69 -1.52 3.28
N CYS A 209 -0.24 -0.27 3.40
CA CYS A 209 -1.05 0.89 3.01
C CYS A 209 -0.18 2.01 2.48
N GLY A 210 -0.43 2.46 1.28
CA GLY A 210 0.32 3.51 0.61
C GLY A 210 -0.54 4.29 -0.37
N GLY A 211 0.05 4.71 -1.49
CA GLY A 211 -0.67 5.46 -2.51
C GLY A 211 0.07 5.57 -3.83
N ILE A 212 -0.50 6.37 -4.72
CA ILE A 212 0.00 6.62 -6.06
C ILE A 212 0.31 8.12 -6.19
N VAL A 213 1.44 8.43 -6.79
CA VAL A 213 1.85 9.81 -7.12
C VAL A 213 1.91 10.00 -8.63
N GLY A 214 1.69 11.24 -9.10
CA GLY A 214 1.66 11.54 -10.52
C GLY A 214 0.28 11.44 -11.16
N MET A 215 -0.80 11.48 -10.37
CA MET A 215 -2.17 11.46 -10.85
C MET A 215 -2.75 12.87 -11.13
N GLY A 216 -1.91 13.91 -11.09
CA GLY A 216 -2.31 15.31 -11.24
C GLY A 216 -2.38 16.07 -9.91
N GLU A 217 -2.11 15.41 -8.80
CA GLU A 217 -2.05 16.01 -7.48
C GLU A 217 -0.91 17.02 -7.34
N SER A 218 -1.14 18.07 -6.57
CA SER A 218 -0.11 19.04 -6.20
C SER A 218 0.92 18.44 -5.23
N ARG A 219 2.08 19.09 -5.15
CA ARG A 219 3.14 18.74 -4.19
C ARG A 219 2.64 18.75 -2.73
N LEU A 220 1.74 19.67 -2.40
CA LEU A 220 1.14 19.74 -1.06
C LEU A 220 0.20 18.57 -0.80
N GLN A 221 -0.55 18.12 -1.80
CA GLN A 221 -1.39 16.93 -1.68
C GLN A 221 -0.56 15.66 -1.54
N ARG A 222 0.62 15.54 -2.20
CA ARG A 222 1.57 14.43 -1.91
C ARG A 222 2.04 14.45 -0.47
N ALA A 223 2.38 15.62 0.07
CA ALA A 223 2.69 15.76 1.49
C ALA A 223 1.50 15.38 2.37
N GLY A 224 0.27 15.70 1.95
CA GLY A 224 -0.97 15.29 2.60
C GLY A 224 -1.13 13.77 2.68
N LEU A 225 -0.90 13.05 1.58
CA LEU A 225 -0.91 11.57 1.57
C LEU A 225 0.10 11.00 2.57
N ILE A 226 1.35 11.49 2.54
CA ILE A 226 2.39 11.00 3.46
C ILE A 226 2.05 11.33 4.91
N ALA A 227 1.51 12.52 5.18
CA ALA A 227 1.05 12.90 6.52
C ALA A 227 -0.08 11.97 7.00
N GLN A 228 -1.03 11.62 6.14
CA GLN A 228 -2.09 10.66 6.49
C GLN A 228 -1.51 9.29 6.87
N LEU A 229 -0.58 8.76 6.07
CA LEU A 229 0.09 7.49 6.36
C LEU A 229 0.89 7.53 7.66
N ALA A 230 1.61 8.63 7.90
CA ALA A 230 2.42 8.83 9.11
C ALA A 230 1.57 9.07 10.37
N ASN A 231 0.32 9.48 10.23
CA ASN A 231 -0.61 9.72 11.35
C ASN A 231 -1.55 8.52 11.62
N LEU A 232 -1.49 7.44 10.84
CA LEU A 232 -2.19 6.21 11.18
C LEU A 232 -1.60 5.63 12.47
N ASN A 233 -2.47 5.20 13.38
CA ASN A 233 -2.06 4.63 14.67
C ASN A 233 -2.67 3.24 14.88
N PRO A 234 -1.84 2.18 14.93
CA PRO A 234 -0.40 2.15 14.67
C PRO A 234 -0.05 2.49 13.21
N TYR A 235 1.22 2.78 12.94
CA TYR A 235 1.71 2.98 11.57
C TYR A 235 1.45 1.75 10.69
N PRO A 236 1.32 1.91 9.36
CA PRO A 236 1.34 0.77 8.45
C PRO A 236 2.67 0.00 8.58
N ASP A 237 2.58 -1.33 8.49
CA ASP A 237 3.76 -2.20 8.53
C ASP A 237 4.54 -2.17 7.22
N SER A 238 3.88 -1.78 6.13
CA SER A 238 4.46 -1.60 4.79
C SER A 238 3.78 -0.44 4.07
N VAL A 239 4.56 0.43 3.42
CA VAL A 239 4.06 1.65 2.75
C VAL A 239 4.54 1.69 1.30
N PRO A 240 3.80 1.09 0.34
CA PRO A 240 4.12 1.22 -1.08
C PRO A 240 3.73 2.61 -1.59
N ILE A 241 4.69 3.31 -2.19
CA ILE A 241 4.43 4.54 -2.95
C ILE A 241 4.75 4.25 -4.41
N ASN A 242 3.72 4.25 -5.24
CA ASN A 242 3.83 3.93 -6.66
C ASN A 242 3.76 5.21 -7.50
N HIS A 243 4.51 5.24 -8.60
CA HIS A 243 4.32 6.24 -9.64
C HIS A 243 3.18 5.77 -10.56
N LEU A 244 2.33 6.71 -11.02
CA LEU A 244 1.29 6.42 -12.01
C LEU A 244 1.91 5.79 -13.26
N VAL A 245 1.35 4.68 -13.69
CA VAL A 245 1.55 4.14 -15.03
C VAL A 245 0.29 4.47 -15.83
N ALA A 246 0.40 5.42 -16.75
CA ALA A 246 -0.69 5.80 -17.64
C ALA A 246 -1.06 4.61 -18.53
N VAL A 247 -2.34 4.22 -18.52
CA VAL A 247 -2.85 3.10 -19.33
C VAL A 247 -3.93 3.64 -20.25
N GLU A 248 -3.80 3.33 -21.56
CA GLU A 248 -4.78 3.70 -22.56
C GLU A 248 -6.18 3.21 -22.20
N GLY A 249 -7.18 4.07 -22.43
CA GLY A 249 -8.57 3.80 -22.05
C GLY A 249 -8.94 4.15 -20.62
N THR A 250 -7.99 4.53 -19.76
CA THR A 250 -8.29 5.07 -18.42
C THR A 250 -8.41 6.60 -18.45
N PRO A 251 -9.13 7.23 -17.51
CA PRO A 251 -9.20 8.70 -17.39
C PRO A 251 -7.85 9.41 -17.27
N LEU A 252 -6.84 8.74 -16.70
CA LEU A 252 -5.50 9.29 -16.51
C LEU A 252 -4.48 8.83 -17.59
N ALA A 253 -4.97 8.34 -18.73
CA ALA A 253 -4.11 7.89 -19.84
C ALA A 253 -3.17 8.99 -20.38
N GLU A 254 -3.65 10.24 -20.40
CA GLU A 254 -2.92 11.41 -20.91
C GLU A 254 -2.28 12.25 -19.80
N GLN A 255 -2.20 11.70 -18.58
CA GLN A 255 -1.63 12.45 -17.45
C GLN A 255 -0.12 12.67 -17.66
N GLU A 256 0.31 13.91 -17.57
CA GLU A 256 1.73 14.28 -17.66
C GLU A 256 2.54 13.60 -16.55
N PRO A 257 3.70 13.04 -16.85
CA PRO A 257 4.61 12.47 -15.84
C PRO A 257 5.08 13.51 -14.82
N LEU A 258 5.48 13.04 -13.64
CA LEU A 258 6.10 13.88 -12.61
C LEU A 258 7.48 14.35 -13.00
#